data_85decc175b517cae8d51cf4ff426179a
#
_entry.id   85decc175b517cae8d51cf4ff426179a
#
_cell.length_a   1.000
_cell.length_b   1.000
_cell.length_c   1.000
_cell.angle_alpha   90.00
_cell.angle_beta   90.00
_cell.angle_gamma   90.00
#
_symmetry.space_group_name_H-M   'P 1'
#
loop_
_entity.id
_entity.type
_entity.pdbx_description
1 polymer ?
#
loop_
_entity_poly.entity_id
_entity_poly.type
_entity_poly.pdbx_seq_one_letter_code
_entity_poly.pdbx_strand_id
1 'polypeptide(L)'
;MTAIVLFAHGSRDPAWQRPMLAVAQRIREQVPHAWVACAYLELNEPSLPQAVAQAVEAGHVHIRVVPMFLGVGKHVREDLPILMAQLQRDHPHVRFDLQPAVGEQSAVLDALAQAATMDMPLHPAPGQRA
;
A
#
# COMPACT_ATOMS: atom_id res chain seq x y z
N MET A 1 11.49 -12.14 10.00
CA MET A 1 10.41 -11.15 10.14
C MET A 1 10.26 -10.35 8.86
N THR A 2 9.04 -10.03 8.51
CA THR A 2 8.71 -9.31 7.29
C THR A 2 8.55 -7.83 7.60
N ALA A 3 9.25 -6.99 6.84
CA ALA A 3 8.98 -5.56 6.81
C ALA A 3 7.89 -5.29 5.78
N ILE A 4 7.01 -4.35 6.06
CA ILE A 4 5.91 -3.97 5.18
C ILE A 4 6.13 -2.52 4.75
N VAL A 5 6.14 -2.29 3.45
CA VAL A 5 6.23 -0.94 2.88
C VAL A 5 4.94 -0.65 2.11
N LEU A 6 4.20 0.33 2.61
CA LEU A 6 3.00 0.83 1.94
C LEU A 6 3.43 1.89 0.94
N PHE A 7 3.21 1.66 -0.34
CA PHE A 7 3.71 2.50 -1.42
C PHE A 7 2.56 3.26 -2.09
N ALA A 8 2.62 4.58 -2.07
CA ALA A 8 1.57 5.46 -2.59
C ALA A 8 2.14 6.56 -3.49
N HIS A 9 1.27 7.36 -4.11
CA HIS A 9 1.69 8.40 -5.03
C HIS A 9 2.51 9.51 -4.38
N GLY A 10 2.03 10.06 -3.31
CA GLY A 10 2.54 11.28 -2.71
C GLY A 10 1.69 12.48 -3.06
N SER A 11 1.76 13.51 -2.22
CA SER A 11 0.99 14.74 -2.37
C SER A 11 1.63 15.85 -1.56
N ARG A 12 1.49 17.09 -2.02
CA ARG A 12 1.90 18.27 -1.25
C ARG A 12 0.95 18.61 -0.12
N ASP A 13 -0.26 18.04 -0.14
CA ASP A 13 -1.25 18.28 0.90
C ASP A 13 -0.99 17.33 2.08
N PRO A 14 -0.65 17.83 3.28
CA PRO A 14 -0.42 16.99 4.44
C PRO A 14 -1.63 16.12 4.81
N ALA A 15 -2.84 16.60 4.55
CA ALA A 15 -4.06 15.85 4.85
C ALA A 15 -4.17 14.56 4.01
N TRP A 16 -3.57 14.54 2.83
CA TRP A 16 -3.59 13.37 1.95
C TRP A 16 -2.90 12.15 2.57
N GLN A 17 -1.90 12.37 3.43
CA GLN A 17 -1.16 11.27 4.05
C GLN A 17 -1.93 10.57 5.19
N ARG A 18 -2.98 11.18 5.72
CA ARG A 18 -3.70 10.65 6.88
C ARG A 18 -4.19 9.21 6.70
N PRO A 19 -4.83 8.83 5.58
CA PRO A 19 -5.26 7.45 5.40
C PRO A 19 -4.10 6.46 5.38
N MET A 20 -2.97 6.83 4.78
CA MET A 20 -1.77 6.00 4.73
C MET A 20 -1.21 5.74 6.13
N LEU A 21 -1.09 6.80 6.91
CA LEU A 21 -0.61 6.72 8.29
C LEU A 21 -1.57 5.92 9.16
N ALA A 22 -2.87 6.06 8.93
CA ALA A 22 -3.89 5.30 9.65
C ALA A 22 -3.80 3.80 9.35
N VAL A 23 -3.57 3.42 8.10
CA VAL A 23 -3.38 2.02 7.74
C VAL A 23 -2.12 1.46 8.41
N ALA A 24 -1.01 2.21 8.37
CA ALA A 24 0.23 1.80 9.03
C ALA A 24 0.01 1.57 10.53
N GLN A 25 -0.75 2.45 11.19
CA GLN A 25 -1.06 2.31 12.61
C GLN A 25 -1.89 1.06 12.90
N ARG A 26 -2.90 0.79 12.07
CA ARG A 26 -3.73 -0.42 12.21
C ARG A 26 -2.91 -1.70 12.02
N ILE A 27 -1.95 -1.69 11.10
CA ILE A 27 -1.04 -2.83 10.93
C ILE A 27 -0.25 -3.06 12.21
N ARG A 28 0.30 -2.01 12.83
CA ARG A 28 1.06 -2.12 14.08
C ARG A 28 0.20 -2.66 15.22
N GLU A 29 -1.08 -2.31 15.24
CA GLU A 29 -2.02 -2.82 16.24
C GLU A 29 -2.34 -4.30 16.01
N GLN A 30 -2.50 -4.72 14.75
CA GLN A 30 -2.80 -6.11 14.39
C GLN A 30 -1.60 -7.03 14.51
N VAL A 31 -0.42 -6.51 14.19
CA VAL A 31 0.85 -7.24 14.22
C VAL A 31 1.88 -6.42 14.98
N PRO A 32 1.91 -6.51 16.33
CA PRO A 32 2.66 -5.58 17.18
C PRO A 32 4.16 -5.48 16.89
N HIS A 33 4.76 -6.51 16.29
CA HIS A 33 6.19 -6.52 16.00
C HIS A 33 6.49 -6.21 14.52
N ALA A 34 5.48 -5.84 13.73
CA ALA A 34 5.69 -5.52 12.33
C ALA A 34 6.48 -4.22 12.19
N TRP A 35 7.46 -4.24 11.30
CA TRP A 35 8.13 -3.04 10.83
C TRP A 35 7.33 -2.52 9.63
N VAL A 36 6.79 -1.32 9.74
CA VAL A 36 5.93 -0.73 8.71
C VAL A 36 6.42 0.66 8.36
N ALA A 37 6.56 0.95 7.09
CA ALA A 37 6.86 2.28 6.59
C ALA A 37 5.94 2.63 5.43
N CYS A 38 5.67 3.93 5.27
CA CYS A 38 5.04 4.46 4.08
C CYS A 38 6.13 4.99 3.15
N ALA A 39 6.03 4.70 1.87
CA ALA A 39 6.93 5.23 0.85
C ALA A 39 6.11 5.85 -0.28
N TYR A 40 6.73 6.75 -1.03
CA TYR A 40 6.00 7.55 -1.99
C TYR A 40 6.71 7.58 -3.33
N LEU A 41 5.92 7.66 -4.40
CA LEU A 41 6.41 7.75 -5.76
C LEU A 41 7.08 9.09 -6.01
N GLU A 42 6.49 10.16 -5.47
CA GLU A 42 6.96 11.53 -5.63
C GLU A 42 6.46 12.42 -4.50
N LEU A 43 6.96 13.64 -4.42
CA LEU A 43 6.50 14.74 -3.55
C LEU A 43 6.69 14.55 -2.04
N ASN A 44 6.83 13.34 -1.58
CA ASN A 44 7.03 13.02 -0.16
C ASN A 44 8.20 12.06 0.01
N GLU A 45 8.75 12.05 1.20
CA GLU A 45 9.80 11.12 1.59
C GLU A 45 9.27 10.16 2.66
N PRO A 46 9.82 8.95 2.72
CA PRO A 46 10.86 8.39 1.87
C PRO A 46 10.32 7.91 0.52
N SER A 47 11.21 7.80 -0.47
CA SER A 47 10.94 7.05 -1.70
C SER A 47 10.94 5.55 -1.39
N LEU A 48 10.50 4.74 -2.35
CA LEU A 48 10.54 3.28 -2.17
C LEU A 48 11.98 2.76 -1.95
N PRO A 49 12.98 3.16 -2.75
CA PRO A 49 14.35 2.73 -2.47
C PRO A 49 14.86 3.15 -1.09
N GLN A 50 14.51 4.35 -0.62
CA GLN A 50 14.91 4.82 0.71
C GLN A 50 14.27 3.99 1.82
N ALA A 51 12.97 3.70 1.71
CA ALA A 51 12.28 2.88 2.70
C ALA A 51 12.83 1.44 2.74
N VAL A 52 13.13 0.88 1.57
CA VAL A 52 13.76 -0.44 1.48
C VAL A 52 15.13 -0.42 2.16
N ALA A 53 15.95 0.59 1.89
CA ALA A 53 17.27 0.71 2.53
C ALA A 53 17.14 0.79 4.06
N GLN A 54 16.14 1.53 4.56
CA GLN A 54 15.87 1.61 6.01
C GLN A 54 15.51 0.24 6.59
N ALA A 55 14.66 -0.53 5.89
CA ALA A 55 14.27 -1.87 6.34
C ALA A 55 15.46 -2.82 6.36
N VAL A 56 16.31 -2.78 5.34
CA VAL A 56 17.53 -3.59 5.26
C VAL A 56 18.51 -3.23 6.39
N GLU A 57 18.69 -1.93 6.64
CA GLU A 57 19.54 -1.44 7.71
C GLU A 57 19.04 -1.90 9.08
N ALA A 58 17.71 -2.00 9.23
CA ALA A 58 17.08 -2.52 10.46
C ALA A 58 17.18 -4.06 10.58
N GLY A 59 17.78 -4.74 9.61
CA GLY A 59 18.03 -6.17 9.66
C GLY A 59 16.98 -7.05 8.99
N HIS A 60 16.03 -6.46 8.27
CA HIS A 60 15.00 -7.24 7.59
C HIS A 60 15.51 -7.84 6.29
N VAL A 61 15.22 -9.12 6.09
CA VAL A 61 15.62 -9.88 4.90
C VAL A 61 14.41 -10.28 4.04
N HIS A 62 13.22 -9.95 4.47
CA HIS A 62 11.98 -10.15 3.73
C HIS A 62 11.18 -8.85 3.76
N ILE A 63 10.90 -8.29 2.60
CA ILE A 63 10.22 -7.01 2.46
C ILE A 63 9.00 -7.18 1.55
N ARG A 64 7.83 -6.88 2.10
CA ARG A 64 6.57 -6.88 1.36
C ARG A 64 6.25 -5.46 0.94
N VAL A 65 6.07 -5.24 -0.36
CA VAL A 65 5.66 -3.95 -0.92
C VAL A 65 4.18 -4.02 -1.28
N VAL A 66 3.40 -3.10 -0.73
CA VAL A 66 1.96 -3.05 -0.92
C VAL A 66 1.61 -1.77 -1.69
N PRO A 67 1.29 -1.86 -2.99
CA PRO A 67 0.90 -0.67 -3.76
C PRO A 67 -0.49 -0.19 -3.34
N MET A 68 -0.56 1.01 -2.78
CA MET A 68 -1.77 1.61 -2.22
C MET A 68 -2.49 2.43 -3.29
N PHE A 69 -2.85 1.78 -4.40
CA PHE A 69 -3.55 2.39 -5.53
C PHE A 69 -4.88 1.66 -5.75
N LEU A 70 -5.97 2.40 -5.92
CA LEU A 70 -7.24 1.80 -6.35
C LEU A 70 -7.15 1.36 -7.80
N GLY A 71 -6.76 2.27 -8.68
CA GLY A 71 -6.41 1.96 -10.06
C GLY A 71 -4.92 2.15 -10.25
N VAL A 72 -4.33 1.35 -11.13
CA VAL A 72 -2.92 1.45 -11.46
C VAL A 72 -2.79 2.01 -12.87
N GLY A 73 -2.26 3.23 -12.98
CA GLY A 73 -2.01 3.86 -14.26
C GLY A 73 -0.92 3.12 -15.04
N LYS A 74 -0.91 3.32 -16.35
CA LYS A 74 0.01 2.63 -17.27
C LYS A 74 1.47 2.79 -16.85
N HIS A 75 1.88 4.03 -16.51
CA HIS A 75 3.27 4.31 -16.17
C HIS A 75 3.72 3.57 -14.91
N VAL A 76 2.93 3.60 -13.86
CA VAL A 76 3.26 2.88 -12.62
C VAL A 76 3.27 1.38 -12.86
N ARG A 77 2.30 0.87 -13.64
CA ARG A 77 2.21 -0.55 -13.95
C ARG A 77 3.43 -1.05 -14.73
N GLU A 78 4.01 -0.22 -15.59
CA GLU A 78 5.21 -0.55 -16.35
C GLU A 78 6.50 -0.33 -15.52
N ASP A 79 6.54 0.72 -14.72
CA ASP A 79 7.76 1.14 -14.01
C ASP A 79 7.99 0.36 -12.73
N LEU A 80 6.93 -0.07 -12.03
CA LEU A 80 7.06 -0.73 -10.74
C LEU A 80 7.84 -2.06 -10.83
N PRO A 81 7.58 -2.94 -11.81
CA PRO A 81 8.40 -4.15 -11.96
C PRO A 81 9.88 -3.85 -12.22
N ILE A 82 10.17 -2.80 -12.97
CA ILE A 82 11.55 -2.37 -13.25
C ILE A 82 12.22 -1.92 -11.97
N LEU A 83 11.52 -1.11 -11.16
CA LEU A 83 12.00 -0.65 -9.88
C LEU A 83 12.24 -1.82 -8.92
N MET A 84 11.33 -2.79 -8.88
CA MET A 84 11.49 -3.98 -8.04
C MET A 84 12.70 -4.81 -8.46
N ALA A 85 12.94 -4.96 -9.77
CA ALA A 85 14.11 -5.65 -10.27
C ALA A 85 15.40 -4.93 -9.86
N GLN A 86 15.40 -3.60 -9.91
CA GLN A 86 16.54 -2.80 -9.45
C GLN A 86 16.81 -2.99 -7.95
N LEU A 87 15.77 -2.97 -7.14
CA LEU A 87 15.88 -3.20 -5.70
C LEU A 87 16.41 -4.61 -5.39
N GLN A 88 15.99 -5.62 -6.15
CA GLN A 88 16.50 -6.96 -5.99
C GLN A 88 18.00 -7.05 -6.33
N ARG A 89 18.46 -6.31 -7.34
CA ARG A 89 19.88 -6.25 -7.68
C ARG A 89 20.68 -5.53 -6.59
N ASP A 90 20.12 -4.46 -6.02
CA ASP A 90 20.80 -3.69 -4.99
C ASP A 90 20.87 -4.44 -3.64
N HIS A 91 19.90 -5.34 -3.41
CA HIS A 91 19.79 -6.11 -2.16
C HIS A 91 19.60 -7.61 -2.47
N PRO A 92 20.64 -8.29 -3.00
CA PRO A 92 20.47 -9.66 -3.52
C PRO A 92 20.13 -10.70 -2.44
N HIS A 93 20.40 -10.40 -1.18
CA HIS A 93 20.09 -11.29 -0.05
C HIS A 93 18.67 -11.07 0.50
N VAL A 94 17.95 -10.06 0.02
CA VAL A 94 16.60 -9.73 0.47
C VAL A 94 15.58 -10.42 -0.43
N ARG A 95 14.55 -11.00 0.20
CA ARG A 95 13.39 -11.53 -0.50
C ARG A 95 12.31 -10.47 -0.59
N PHE A 96 11.96 -10.09 -1.79
CA PHE A 96 10.89 -9.12 -2.05
C PHE A 96 9.60 -9.82 -2.41
N ASP A 97 8.49 -9.29 -1.89
CA ASP A 97 7.14 -9.76 -2.15
C ASP A 97 6.31 -8.55 -2.57
N LEU A 98 6.09 -8.40 -3.88
CA LEU A 98 5.26 -7.35 -4.42
C LEU A 98 3.82 -7.82 -4.46
N GLN A 99 2.97 -7.21 -3.65
CA GLN A 99 1.54 -7.53 -3.61
C GLN A 99 0.80 -6.89 -4.79
N PRO A 100 -0.33 -7.45 -5.20
CA PRO A 100 -1.23 -6.72 -6.11
C PRO A 100 -1.65 -5.39 -5.49
N ALA A 101 -1.90 -4.38 -6.33
CA ALA A 101 -2.44 -3.12 -5.84
C ALA A 101 -3.73 -3.37 -5.03
N VAL A 102 -3.95 -2.56 -3.99
CA VAL A 102 -5.10 -2.77 -3.09
C VAL A 102 -6.42 -2.75 -3.83
N GLY A 103 -6.53 -1.94 -4.90
CA GLY A 103 -7.73 -1.90 -5.74
C GLY A 103 -7.99 -3.18 -6.56
N GLU A 104 -7.06 -4.11 -6.59
CA GLU A 104 -7.21 -5.40 -7.26
C GLU A 104 -7.51 -6.55 -6.28
N GLN A 105 -7.55 -6.26 -4.98
CA GLN A 105 -7.76 -7.27 -3.94
C GLN A 105 -9.24 -7.32 -3.54
N SER A 106 -9.85 -8.50 -3.64
CA SER A 106 -11.27 -8.69 -3.33
C SER A 106 -11.67 -8.20 -1.94
N ALA A 107 -10.85 -8.49 -0.93
CA ALA A 107 -11.15 -8.05 0.44
C ALA A 107 -11.23 -6.53 0.56
N VAL A 108 -10.39 -5.81 -0.18
CA VAL A 108 -10.40 -4.34 -0.18
C VAL A 108 -11.61 -3.82 -0.94
N LEU A 109 -11.92 -4.40 -2.11
CA LEU A 109 -13.10 -4.02 -2.89
C LEU A 109 -14.39 -4.25 -2.10
N ASP A 110 -14.49 -5.36 -1.39
CA ASP A 110 -15.63 -5.66 -0.52
C ASP A 110 -15.77 -4.62 0.59
N ALA A 111 -14.66 -4.23 1.22
CA ALA A 111 -14.67 -3.23 2.28
C ALA A 111 -15.10 -1.86 1.76
N LEU A 112 -14.63 -1.47 0.57
CA LEU A 112 -15.03 -0.23 -0.06
C LEU A 112 -16.52 -0.22 -0.40
N ALA A 113 -17.03 -1.33 -0.95
CA ALA A 113 -18.45 -1.47 -1.26
C ALA A 113 -19.30 -1.39 0.01
N GLN A 114 -18.84 -2.04 1.09
CA GLN A 114 -19.51 -1.99 2.39
C GLN A 114 -19.55 -0.57 2.94
N ALA A 115 -18.45 0.16 2.84
CA ALA A 115 -18.39 1.55 3.28
C ALA A 115 -19.36 2.44 2.47
N ALA A 116 -19.47 2.20 1.16
CA ALA A 116 -20.34 2.97 0.27
C ALA A 116 -21.83 2.68 0.52
N THR A 117 -22.16 1.52 1.05
CA THR A 117 -23.56 1.09 1.26
C THR A 117 -23.97 1.10 2.74
N MET A 118 -23.13 1.63 3.61
CA MET A 118 -23.41 1.68 5.04
C MET A 118 -24.70 2.45 5.31
N ASP A 119 -25.54 1.89 6.18
CA ASP A 119 -26.82 2.47 6.58
C ASP A 119 -27.86 2.56 5.43
N MET A 120 -27.58 1.90 4.30
CA MET A 120 -28.58 1.80 3.26
C MET A 120 -29.60 0.70 3.58
N PRO A 121 -30.89 0.88 3.21
CA PRO A 121 -31.86 -0.18 3.40
C PRO A 121 -31.51 -1.41 2.55
N LEU A 122 -31.76 -2.61 3.09
CA LEU A 122 -31.51 -3.87 2.38
C LEU A 122 -32.36 -4.02 1.13
N HIS A 123 -33.55 -3.40 1.14
CA HIS A 123 -34.45 -3.38 -0.01
C HIS A 123 -34.69 -1.93 -0.41
N PRO A 124 -34.50 -1.58 -1.71
CA PRO A 124 -34.79 -0.22 -2.17
C PRO A 124 -36.27 0.11 -1.98
N ALA A 125 -36.56 1.40 -1.72
CA ALA A 125 -37.95 1.86 -1.72
C ALA A 125 -38.55 1.66 -3.10
N PRO A 126 -39.91 1.53 -3.22
CA PRO A 126 -40.56 1.42 -4.50
C PRO A 126 -40.15 2.54 -5.45
N GLY A 127 -39.80 2.18 -6.70
CA GLY A 127 -39.33 3.12 -7.71
C GLY A 127 -37.84 3.42 -7.72
N GLN A 128 -37.09 3.01 -6.71
CA GLN A 128 -35.63 3.12 -6.70
C GLN A 128 -34.98 1.91 -7.38
N ARG A 129 -33.86 2.16 -8.09
CA ARG A 129 -33.08 1.11 -8.72
C ARG A 129 -31.63 1.22 -8.31
N ALA A 130 -31.00 0.07 -8.24
CA ALA A 130 -29.56 0.00 -7.98
C ALA A 130 -28.76 0.60 -9.13
#